data_80bc6f654a18640a612fbb9827a413f0
#
_entry.id   80bc6f654a18640a612fbb9827a413f0
#
_cell.length_a   1.000
_cell.length_b   1.000
_cell.length_c   1.000
_cell.angle_alpha   90.00
_cell.angle_beta   90.00
_cell.angle_gamma   90.00
#
_symmetry.space_group_name_H-M   'P 1'
#
loop_
_entity.id
_entity.type
_entity.pdbx_description
1 polymer ?
#
loop_
_entity_poly.entity_id
_entity_poly.type
_entity_poly.pdbx_seq_one_letter_code
_entity_poly.pdbx_strand_id
1 'polypeptide(L)'
;MAFDNDEQQSEHFKNFYNSHKIKIFSALIVFLLAFFAYQYFISSNQSKAEEASQLFQDVLVSKMDNIDEIKLKVAKLQNEYNNSPYAARATIYYSKILVETGDYSAAANELIWASEENIESSIQSMANYLLGNLYLVQEKPDEALEVANKIITDGYIGLANDLKGDIYLAQDDKENAIKSYELALNYFGGQGELHKVIENKLNSISR
;
A
#
# COMPACT_ATOMS: atom_id res chain seq x y z
N MET A 1 50.20 45.24 18.71
CA MET A 1 48.74 45.50 18.49
C MET A 1 47.93 44.26 18.10
N ALA A 2 48.48 43.12 17.73
CA ALA A 2 47.72 41.90 17.44
C ALA A 2 47.39 41.06 18.69
N PHE A 3 48.26 41.07 19.71
CA PHE A 3 48.11 40.29 20.95
C PHE A 3 47.02 40.79 21.91
N ASP A 4 46.74 42.10 21.94
CA ASP A 4 45.67 42.70 22.75
C ASP A 4 44.26 42.27 22.33
N ASN A 5 44.08 41.90 21.06
CA ASN A 5 42.78 41.51 20.50
C ASN A 5 42.43 40.05 20.87
N ASP A 6 43.42 39.19 20.99
CA ASP A 6 43.26 37.78 21.33
C ASP A 6 42.94 37.58 22.82
N GLU A 7 43.53 38.37 23.72
CA GLU A 7 43.22 38.35 25.15
C GLU A 7 41.79 38.86 25.43
N GLN A 8 41.39 39.97 24.80
CA GLN A 8 40.04 40.52 24.93
C GLN A 8 38.98 39.55 24.39
N GLN A 9 39.22 38.88 23.25
CA GLN A 9 38.30 37.87 22.70
C GLN A 9 38.18 36.65 23.64
N SER A 10 39.28 36.21 24.24
CA SER A 10 39.28 35.09 25.16
C SER A 10 38.54 35.42 26.48
N GLU A 11 38.67 36.66 27.01
CA GLU A 11 37.91 37.10 28.18
C GLU A 11 36.41 37.26 27.88
N HIS A 12 36.02 37.76 26.72
CA HIS A 12 34.65 37.83 26.30
C HIS A 12 34.00 36.44 26.18
N PHE A 13 34.71 35.46 25.64
CA PHE A 13 34.27 34.10 25.55
C PHE A 13 34.12 33.43 26.92
N LYS A 14 35.10 33.63 27.83
CA LYS A 14 35.03 33.12 29.21
C LYS A 14 33.83 33.71 29.97
N ASN A 15 33.58 35.00 29.84
CA ASN A 15 32.47 35.67 30.50
C ASN A 15 31.12 35.22 29.93
N PHE A 16 30.99 35.06 28.61
CA PHE A 16 29.82 34.51 27.98
C PHE A 16 29.52 33.07 28.43
N TYR A 17 30.56 32.20 28.42
CA TYR A 17 30.43 30.82 28.89
C TYR A 17 29.99 30.76 30.35
N ASN A 18 30.67 31.52 31.24
CA ASN A 18 30.35 31.54 32.67
C ASN A 18 28.92 32.03 32.96
N SER A 19 28.44 32.99 32.19
CA SER A 19 27.08 33.54 32.33
C SER A 19 26.00 32.60 31.79
N HIS A 20 26.32 31.70 30.82
CA HIS A 20 25.37 30.89 30.11
C HIS A 20 25.57 29.37 30.28
N LYS A 21 26.61 28.95 31.03
CA LYS A 21 26.98 27.53 31.17
C LYS A 21 25.81 26.60 31.53
N ILE A 22 24.95 27.02 32.45
CA ILE A 22 23.78 26.21 32.85
C ILE A 22 22.80 26.06 31.67
N LYS A 23 22.55 27.14 30.91
CA LYS A 23 21.68 27.11 29.72
C LYS A 23 22.26 26.26 28.60
N ILE A 24 23.59 26.35 28.40
CA ILE A 24 24.31 25.55 27.40
C ILE A 24 24.24 24.07 27.77
N PHE A 25 24.52 23.73 29.07
CA PHE A 25 24.42 22.35 29.54
C PHE A 25 22.99 21.80 29.46
N SER A 26 21.98 22.57 29.84
CA SER A 26 20.59 22.15 29.74
C SER A 26 20.18 21.95 28.29
N ALA A 27 20.58 22.83 27.37
CA ALA A 27 20.33 22.66 25.94
C ALA A 27 20.99 21.39 25.37
N LEU A 28 22.23 21.10 25.80
CA LEU A 28 22.96 19.90 25.40
C LEU A 28 22.24 18.62 25.90
N ILE A 29 21.79 18.64 27.16
CA ILE A 29 21.02 17.49 27.71
C ILE A 29 19.73 17.25 26.94
N VAL A 30 18.96 18.31 26.66
CA VAL A 30 17.74 18.22 25.86
C VAL A 30 18.02 17.67 24.46
N PHE A 31 19.08 18.17 23.82
CA PHE A 31 19.52 17.68 22.52
C PHE A 31 19.88 16.19 22.54
N LEU A 32 20.64 15.74 23.54
CA LEU A 32 21.00 14.33 23.68
C LEU A 32 19.79 13.45 23.94
N LEU A 33 18.85 13.89 24.79
CA LEU A 33 17.61 13.15 25.03
C LEU A 33 16.77 13.03 23.76
N ALA A 34 16.63 14.11 22.99
CA ALA A 34 15.93 14.10 21.72
C ALA A 34 16.62 13.19 20.68
N PHE A 35 17.96 13.22 20.63
CA PHE A 35 18.76 12.37 19.77
C PHE A 35 18.57 10.87 20.10
N PHE A 36 18.67 10.49 21.38
CA PHE A 36 18.48 9.11 21.79
C PHE A 36 17.04 8.63 21.60
N ALA A 37 16.04 9.50 21.87
CA ALA A 37 14.65 9.19 21.58
C ALA A 37 14.40 8.96 20.07
N TYR A 38 15.00 9.78 19.22
CA TYR A 38 14.95 9.63 17.78
C TYR A 38 15.62 8.33 17.29
N GLN A 39 16.80 8.01 17.81
CA GLN A 39 17.50 6.77 17.50
C GLN A 39 16.71 5.54 17.94
N TYR A 40 16.14 5.58 19.15
CA TYR A 40 15.26 4.51 19.64
C TYR A 40 14.03 4.32 18.75
N PHE A 41 13.40 5.41 18.33
CA PHE A 41 12.24 5.37 17.44
C PHE A 41 12.59 4.74 16.08
N ILE A 42 13.70 5.16 15.45
CA ILE A 42 14.15 4.57 14.17
C ILE A 42 14.48 3.09 14.34
N SER A 43 15.25 2.72 15.36
CA SER A 43 15.65 1.32 15.59
C SER A 43 14.43 0.42 15.84
N SER A 44 13.45 0.90 16.62
CA SER A 44 12.22 0.17 16.88
C SER A 44 11.38 -0.03 15.60
N ASN A 45 11.27 0.99 14.74
CA ASN A 45 10.56 0.88 13.48
C ASN A 45 11.25 -0.07 12.49
N GLN A 46 12.58 -0.05 12.46
CA GLN A 46 13.36 -0.97 11.61
C GLN A 46 13.19 -2.42 12.06
N SER A 47 13.26 -2.71 13.36
CA SER A 47 13.01 -4.05 13.90
C SER A 47 11.62 -4.55 13.55
N LYS A 48 10.60 -3.72 13.71
CA LYS A 48 9.22 -4.06 13.32
C LYS A 48 9.08 -4.34 11.83
N ALA A 49 9.78 -3.58 10.98
CA ALA A 49 9.76 -3.80 9.54
C ALA A 49 10.44 -5.12 9.16
N GLU A 50 11.54 -5.47 9.81
CA GLU A 50 12.22 -6.75 9.62
C GLU A 50 11.35 -7.93 10.06
N GLU A 51 10.73 -7.85 11.24
CA GLU A 51 9.81 -8.87 11.75
C GLU A 51 8.60 -9.06 10.82
N ALA A 52 8.00 -7.97 10.33
CA ALA A 52 6.91 -8.02 9.38
C ALA A 52 7.33 -8.64 8.04
N SER A 53 8.54 -8.34 7.56
CA SER A 53 9.11 -8.93 6.35
C SER A 53 9.32 -10.43 6.48
N GLN A 54 9.88 -10.87 7.61
CA GLN A 54 10.08 -12.30 7.89
C GLN A 54 8.75 -13.02 7.96
N LEU A 55 7.77 -12.48 8.68
CA LEU A 55 6.44 -13.06 8.80
C LEU A 55 5.73 -13.16 7.45
N PHE A 56 5.90 -12.16 6.57
CA PHE A 56 5.40 -12.21 5.20
C PHE A 56 6.08 -13.30 4.37
N GLN A 57 7.40 -13.47 4.48
CA GLN A 57 8.10 -14.58 3.82
C GLN A 57 7.59 -15.93 4.31
N ASP A 58 7.35 -16.07 5.62
CA ASP A 58 6.77 -17.28 6.19
C ASP A 58 5.36 -17.57 5.63
N VAL A 59 4.56 -16.53 5.36
CA VAL A 59 3.27 -16.68 4.66
C VAL A 59 3.46 -17.23 3.25
N LEU A 60 4.42 -16.69 2.49
CA LEU A 60 4.65 -17.10 1.09
C LEU A 60 5.20 -18.53 0.95
N VAL A 61 6.00 -19.01 1.93
CA VAL A 61 6.56 -20.36 1.89
C VAL A 61 5.68 -21.42 2.58
N SER A 62 4.63 -20.98 3.29
CA SER A 62 3.64 -21.89 3.88
C SER A 62 2.92 -22.67 2.78
N LYS A 63 2.76 -23.97 3.00
CA LYS A 63 2.04 -24.81 2.04
C LYS A 63 0.55 -24.46 2.05
N MET A 64 -0.09 -24.48 0.90
CA MET A 64 -1.55 -24.26 0.77
C MET A 64 -2.40 -25.24 1.59
N ASP A 65 -1.84 -26.40 1.95
CA ASP A 65 -2.52 -27.39 2.80
C ASP A 65 -2.69 -26.90 4.26
N ASN A 66 -2.01 -25.81 4.66
CA ASN A 66 -2.05 -25.27 6.02
C ASN A 66 -2.65 -23.85 6.05
N ILE A 67 -3.88 -23.72 5.56
CA ILE A 67 -4.60 -22.44 5.46
C ILE A 67 -4.75 -21.77 6.83
N ASP A 68 -4.98 -22.53 7.90
CA ASP A 68 -5.13 -21.98 9.26
C ASP A 68 -3.83 -21.31 9.75
N GLU A 69 -2.67 -21.87 9.44
CA GLU A 69 -1.39 -21.25 9.77
C GLU A 69 -1.19 -19.95 8.99
N ILE A 70 -1.52 -19.94 7.68
CA ILE A 70 -1.46 -18.72 6.86
C ILE A 70 -2.37 -17.65 7.45
N LYS A 71 -3.61 -18.01 7.79
CA LYS A 71 -4.58 -17.11 8.42
C LYS A 71 -4.04 -16.48 9.70
N LEU A 72 -3.44 -17.27 10.60
CA LEU A 72 -2.87 -16.76 11.84
C LEU A 72 -1.73 -15.77 11.59
N LYS A 73 -0.84 -16.07 10.64
CA LYS A 73 0.28 -15.17 10.28
C LYS A 73 -0.22 -13.86 9.66
N VAL A 74 -1.21 -13.94 8.77
CA VAL A 74 -1.84 -12.75 8.15
C VAL A 74 -2.55 -11.91 9.21
N ALA A 75 -3.34 -12.52 10.10
CA ALA A 75 -3.98 -11.82 11.20
C ALA A 75 -2.97 -11.13 12.13
N LYS A 76 -1.83 -11.76 12.39
CA LYS A 76 -0.74 -11.13 13.14
C LYS A 76 -0.17 -9.91 12.41
N LEU A 77 0.06 -10.01 11.09
CA LEU A 77 0.50 -8.89 10.27
C LEU A 77 -0.50 -7.73 10.30
N GLN A 78 -1.79 -8.02 10.16
CA GLN A 78 -2.85 -7.00 10.21
C GLN A 78 -2.97 -6.31 11.57
N ASN A 79 -2.80 -7.03 12.68
CA ASN A 79 -3.00 -6.49 14.02
C ASN A 79 -1.75 -5.79 14.58
N GLU A 80 -0.56 -6.34 14.37
CA GLU A 80 0.67 -5.87 15.01
C GLU A 80 1.53 -5.01 14.05
N TYR A 81 1.36 -5.17 12.72
CA TYR A 81 2.18 -4.54 11.68
C TYR A 81 1.34 -3.88 10.59
N ASN A 82 0.15 -3.38 10.92
CA ASN A 82 -0.84 -2.82 9.98
C ASN A 82 -0.29 -1.69 9.09
N ASN A 83 0.67 -0.91 9.60
CA ASN A 83 1.34 0.16 8.84
C ASN A 83 2.48 -0.37 7.95
N SER A 84 2.76 -1.66 7.98
CA SER A 84 3.77 -2.27 7.13
C SER A 84 3.19 -2.63 5.76
N PRO A 85 3.93 -2.36 4.66
CA PRO A 85 3.50 -2.81 3.33
C PRO A 85 3.39 -4.33 3.22
N TYR A 86 4.00 -5.08 4.11
CA TYR A 86 3.94 -6.53 4.14
C TYR A 86 2.58 -7.07 4.62
N ALA A 87 1.91 -6.35 5.54
CA ALA A 87 0.58 -6.74 6.01
C ALA A 87 -0.43 -6.79 4.85
N ALA A 88 -0.53 -5.70 4.09
CA ALA A 88 -1.47 -5.63 2.97
C ALA A 88 -1.12 -6.61 1.84
N ARG A 89 0.18 -6.82 1.55
CA ARG A 89 0.61 -7.81 0.55
C ARG A 89 0.29 -9.25 0.98
N ALA A 90 0.49 -9.58 2.27
CA ALA A 90 0.12 -10.89 2.81
C ALA A 90 -1.39 -11.11 2.76
N THR A 91 -2.17 -10.09 3.07
CA THR A 91 -3.64 -10.12 3.00
C THR A 91 -4.13 -10.38 1.57
N ILE A 92 -3.59 -9.69 0.57
CA ILE A 92 -3.90 -9.94 -0.84
C ILE A 92 -3.49 -11.36 -1.25
N TYR A 93 -2.33 -11.84 -0.82
CA TYR A 93 -1.92 -13.22 -1.11
C TYR A 93 -2.87 -14.24 -0.49
N TYR A 94 -3.27 -14.03 0.76
CA TYR A 94 -4.23 -14.90 1.43
C TYR A 94 -5.62 -14.86 0.79
N SER A 95 -6.10 -13.69 0.37
CA SER A 95 -7.36 -13.57 -0.37
C SER A 95 -7.39 -14.42 -1.65
N LYS A 96 -6.24 -14.49 -2.36
CA LYS A 96 -6.10 -15.35 -3.53
C LYS A 96 -6.27 -16.84 -3.17
N ILE A 97 -5.65 -17.31 -2.08
CA ILE A 97 -5.82 -18.69 -1.60
C ILE A 97 -7.29 -18.97 -1.26
N LEU A 98 -7.97 -18.02 -0.61
CA LEU A 98 -9.38 -18.13 -0.28
C LEU A 98 -10.27 -18.24 -1.54
N VAL A 99 -9.95 -17.49 -2.60
CA VAL A 99 -10.63 -17.62 -3.90
C VAL A 99 -10.38 -19.02 -4.49
N GLU A 100 -9.16 -19.51 -4.47
CA GLU A 100 -8.82 -20.84 -5.00
C GLU A 100 -9.52 -21.98 -4.22
N THR A 101 -9.80 -21.77 -2.94
CA THR A 101 -10.56 -22.73 -2.10
C THR A 101 -12.07 -22.53 -2.10
N GLY A 102 -12.55 -21.48 -2.81
CA GLY A 102 -13.98 -21.19 -2.97
C GLY A 102 -14.59 -20.36 -1.84
N ASP A 103 -13.79 -19.91 -0.86
CA ASP A 103 -14.29 -19.02 0.21
C ASP A 103 -14.28 -17.55 -0.24
N TYR A 104 -15.17 -17.25 -1.19
CA TYR A 104 -15.29 -15.90 -1.77
C TYR A 104 -15.68 -14.82 -0.74
N SER A 105 -16.43 -15.21 0.30
CA SER A 105 -16.83 -14.28 1.35
C SER A 105 -15.65 -13.84 2.20
N ALA A 106 -14.82 -14.79 2.65
CA ALA A 106 -13.61 -14.47 3.37
C ALA A 106 -12.62 -13.70 2.49
N ALA A 107 -12.46 -14.10 1.22
CA ALA A 107 -11.59 -13.39 0.26
C ALA A 107 -12.01 -11.92 0.10
N ALA A 108 -13.31 -11.64 -0.02
CA ALA A 108 -13.81 -10.26 -0.11
C ALA A 108 -13.48 -9.45 1.14
N ASN A 109 -13.65 -10.00 2.34
CA ASN A 109 -13.31 -9.33 3.60
C ASN A 109 -11.81 -8.97 3.68
N GLU A 110 -10.93 -9.88 3.27
CA GLU A 110 -9.50 -9.63 3.23
C GLU A 110 -9.14 -8.50 2.22
N LEU A 111 -9.76 -8.52 1.04
CA LEU A 111 -9.54 -7.47 0.03
C LEU A 111 -10.10 -6.11 0.46
N ILE A 112 -11.23 -6.08 1.18
CA ILE A 112 -11.76 -4.85 1.79
C ILE A 112 -10.73 -4.28 2.77
N TRP A 113 -10.18 -5.10 3.67
CA TRP A 113 -9.14 -4.66 4.60
C TRP A 113 -7.91 -4.08 3.85
N ALA A 114 -7.46 -4.75 2.78
CA ALA A 114 -6.30 -4.30 1.99
C ALA A 114 -6.58 -3.04 1.15
N SER A 115 -7.84 -2.61 1.04
CA SER A 115 -8.25 -1.40 0.32
C SER A 115 -8.47 -0.17 1.22
N GLU A 116 -8.20 -0.26 2.53
CA GLU A 116 -8.40 0.84 3.48
C GLU A 116 -7.45 2.02 3.26
N GLU A 117 -7.83 3.22 3.73
CA GLU A 117 -7.13 4.49 3.46
C GLU A 117 -5.70 4.58 4.02
N ASN A 118 -5.37 3.81 5.05
CA ASN A 118 -4.04 3.78 5.65
C ASN A 118 -3.02 2.91 4.90
N ILE A 119 -3.44 2.27 3.81
CA ILE A 119 -2.61 1.41 2.96
C ILE A 119 -2.04 2.24 1.80
N GLU A 120 -0.88 1.84 1.27
CA GLU A 120 -0.26 2.43 0.08
C GLU A 120 -1.23 2.42 -1.12
N SER A 121 -1.39 3.56 -1.82
CA SER A 121 -2.39 3.75 -2.89
C SER A 121 -2.31 2.72 -4.01
N SER A 122 -1.11 2.24 -4.33
CA SER A 122 -0.90 1.18 -5.33
C SER A 122 -1.49 -0.16 -4.87
N ILE A 123 -1.35 -0.47 -3.59
CA ILE A 123 -1.90 -1.69 -2.98
C ILE A 123 -3.42 -1.58 -2.83
N GLN A 124 -3.93 -0.41 -2.44
CA GLN A 124 -5.38 -0.14 -2.43
C GLN A 124 -5.99 -0.36 -3.81
N SER A 125 -5.36 0.19 -4.86
CA SER A 125 -5.83 0.04 -6.23
C SER A 125 -5.80 -1.42 -6.69
N MET A 126 -4.77 -2.18 -6.33
CA MET A 126 -4.69 -3.62 -6.58
C MET A 126 -5.80 -4.38 -5.85
N ALA A 127 -6.01 -4.08 -4.57
CA ALA A 127 -7.05 -4.73 -3.76
C ALA A 127 -8.45 -4.43 -4.32
N ASN A 128 -8.74 -3.18 -4.66
CA ASN A 128 -10.02 -2.79 -5.28
C ASN A 128 -10.22 -3.45 -6.66
N TYR A 129 -9.17 -3.59 -7.47
CA TYR A 129 -9.23 -4.31 -8.74
C TYR A 129 -9.58 -5.79 -8.55
N LEU A 130 -8.91 -6.47 -7.61
CA LEU A 130 -9.18 -7.87 -7.30
C LEU A 130 -10.57 -8.06 -6.69
N LEU A 131 -11.00 -7.15 -5.82
CA LEU A 131 -12.33 -7.17 -5.20
C LEU A 131 -13.44 -6.96 -6.25
N GLY A 132 -13.25 -6.04 -7.20
CA GLY A 132 -14.18 -5.82 -8.28
C GLY A 132 -14.35 -7.07 -9.17
N ASN A 133 -13.24 -7.74 -9.51
CA ASN A 133 -13.31 -9.02 -10.23
C ASN A 133 -14.02 -10.11 -9.41
N LEU A 134 -13.76 -10.17 -8.09
CA LEU A 134 -14.41 -11.12 -7.20
C LEU A 134 -15.93 -10.87 -7.12
N TYR A 135 -16.36 -9.61 -7.06
CA TYR A 135 -17.78 -9.26 -7.10
C TYR A 135 -18.44 -9.63 -8.43
N LEU A 136 -17.75 -9.49 -9.55
CA LEU A 136 -18.27 -9.99 -10.85
C LEU A 136 -18.48 -11.51 -10.84
N VAL A 137 -17.54 -12.28 -10.29
CA VAL A 137 -17.67 -13.75 -10.12
C VAL A 137 -18.87 -14.09 -9.23
N GLN A 138 -19.21 -13.21 -8.27
CA GLN A 138 -20.36 -13.37 -7.39
C GLN A 138 -21.68 -12.82 -7.98
N GLU A 139 -21.68 -12.39 -9.24
CA GLU A 139 -22.82 -11.76 -9.91
C GLU A 139 -23.33 -10.48 -9.20
N LYS A 140 -22.39 -9.68 -8.67
CA LYS A 140 -22.63 -8.42 -7.97
C LYS A 140 -22.01 -7.23 -8.71
N PRO A 141 -22.55 -6.87 -9.89
CA PRO A 141 -21.94 -5.86 -10.73
C PRO A 141 -21.98 -4.43 -10.12
N ASP A 142 -22.98 -4.11 -9.30
CA ASP A 142 -23.09 -2.79 -8.68
C ASP A 142 -21.98 -2.57 -7.64
N GLU A 143 -21.73 -3.57 -6.78
CA GLU A 143 -20.63 -3.55 -5.81
C GLU A 143 -19.27 -3.57 -6.53
N ALA A 144 -19.15 -4.30 -7.65
CA ALA A 144 -17.95 -4.28 -8.47
C ALA A 144 -17.67 -2.88 -9.03
N LEU A 145 -18.70 -2.16 -9.50
CA LEU A 145 -18.55 -0.80 -10.02
C LEU A 145 -18.14 0.20 -8.95
N GLU A 146 -18.69 0.06 -7.74
CA GLU A 146 -18.32 0.91 -6.61
C GLU A 146 -16.83 0.82 -6.31
N VAL A 147 -16.26 -0.39 -6.20
CA VAL A 147 -14.85 -0.58 -5.90
C VAL A 147 -13.94 -0.24 -7.09
N ALA A 148 -14.37 -0.49 -8.32
CA ALA A 148 -13.63 -0.09 -9.52
C ALA A 148 -13.48 1.44 -9.63
N ASN A 149 -14.45 2.21 -9.13
CA ASN A 149 -14.40 3.66 -9.09
C ASN A 149 -13.41 4.21 -8.05
N LYS A 150 -13.00 3.41 -7.06
CA LYS A 150 -11.98 3.77 -6.07
C LYS A 150 -10.55 3.62 -6.60
N ILE A 151 -10.36 3.03 -7.78
CA ILE A 151 -9.04 2.85 -8.41
C ILE A 151 -8.64 4.14 -9.10
N ILE A 152 -7.70 4.89 -8.47
CA ILE A 152 -7.26 6.21 -8.93
C ILE A 152 -5.76 6.28 -9.24
N THR A 153 -4.99 5.24 -8.94
CA THR A 153 -3.54 5.20 -9.17
C THR A 153 -3.25 4.99 -10.64
N ASP A 154 -2.43 5.86 -11.23
CA ASP A 154 -2.10 5.86 -12.66
C ASP A 154 -1.77 4.47 -13.22
N GLY A 155 -0.92 3.71 -12.55
CA GLY A 155 -0.56 2.35 -12.99
C GLY A 155 -1.73 1.35 -13.07
N TYR A 156 -2.89 1.67 -12.50
CA TYR A 156 -4.08 0.81 -12.48
C TYR A 156 -5.26 1.35 -13.29
N ILE A 157 -5.20 2.59 -13.81
CA ILE A 157 -6.32 3.21 -14.54
C ILE A 157 -6.73 2.39 -15.76
N GLY A 158 -5.78 1.85 -16.51
CA GLY A 158 -6.08 0.97 -17.65
C GLY A 158 -6.83 -0.28 -17.24
N LEU A 159 -6.38 -0.94 -16.16
CA LEU A 159 -7.05 -2.12 -15.60
C LEU A 159 -8.44 -1.79 -15.02
N ALA A 160 -8.58 -0.62 -14.37
CA ALA A 160 -9.86 -0.16 -13.85
C ALA A 160 -10.89 0.05 -14.97
N ASN A 161 -10.46 0.62 -16.09
CA ASN A 161 -11.35 0.81 -17.25
C ASN A 161 -11.69 -0.52 -17.93
N ASP A 162 -10.76 -1.47 -18.05
CA ASP A 162 -11.05 -2.83 -18.52
C ASP A 162 -12.09 -3.51 -17.62
N LEU A 163 -11.87 -3.47 -16.30
CA LEU A 163 -12.82 -4.00 -15.31
C LEU A 163 -14.20 -3.34 -15.42
N LYS A 164 -14.26 -2.01 -15.57
CA LYS A 164 -15.54 -1.29 -15.78
C LYS A 164 -16.24 -1.74 -17.06
N GLY A 165 -15.47 -2.02 -18.11
CA GLY A 165 -16.01 -2.61 -19.33
C GLY A 165 -16.70 -3.96 -19.08
N ASP A 166 -16.04 -4.86 -18.35
CA ASP A 166 -16.61 -6.15 -17.95
C ASP A 166 -17.85 -5.98 -17.05
N ILE A 167 -17.84 -5.02 -16.13
CA ILE A 167 -18.96 -4.71 -15.23
C ILE A 167 -20.17 -4.21 -16.01
N TYR A 168 -19.99 -3.21 -16.89
CA TYR A 168 -21.09 -2.69 -17.70
C TYR A 168 -21.66 -3.76 -18.65
N LEU A 169 -20.81 -4.64 -19.16
CA LEU A 169 -21.27 -5.77 -19.95
C LEU A 169 -22.12 -6.73 -19.12
N ALA A 170 -21.75 -7.00 -17.86
CA ALA A 170 -22.55 -7.82 -16.94
C ALA A 170 -23.91 -7.15 -16.59
N GLN A 171 -24.00 -5.82 -16.66
CA GLN A 171 -25.23 -5.03 -16.49
C GLN A 171 -26.06 -4.89 -17.80
N ASP A 172 -25.62 -5.50 -18.90
CA ASP A 172 -26.17 -5.34 -20.27
C ASP A 172 -26.08 -3.90 -20.82
N ASP A 173 -25.22 -3.07 -20.25
CA ASP A 173 -24.92 -1.69 -20.68
C ASP A 173 -23.78 -1.68 -21.70
N LYS A 174 -24.08 -2.07 -22.92
CA LYS A 174 -23.09 -2.15 -24.01
C LYS A 174 -22.44 -0.81 -24.34
N GLU A 175 -23.17 0.30 -24.22
CA GLU A 175 -22.64 1.61 -24.56
C GLU A 175 -21.51 2.02 -23.62
N ASN A 176 -21.71 1.88 -22.31
CA ASN A 176 -20.68 2.18 -21.33
C ASN A 176 -19.56 1.13 -21.31
N ALA A 177 -19.84 -0.13 -21.63
CA ALA A 177 -18.82 -1.16 -21.80
C ALA A 177 -17.84 -0.79 -22.93
N ILE A 178 -18.35 -0.42 -24.12
CA ILE A 178 -17.54 0.01 -25.26
C ILE A 178 -16.65 1.20 -24.87
N LYS A 179 -17.22 2.25 -24.27
CA LYS A 179 -16.47 3.43 -23.83
C LYS A 179 -15.35 3.08 -22.85
N SER A 180 -15.63 2.17 -21.92
CA SER A 180 -14.67 1.74 -20.92
C SER A 180 -13.51 0.97 -21.53
N TYR A 181 -13.76 0.03 -22.44
CA TYR A 181 -12.71 -0.68 -23.15
C TYR A 181 -11.88 0.23 -24.05
N GLU A 182 -12.49 1.21 -24.73
CA GLU A 182 -11.77 2.22 -25.52
C GLU A 182 -10.82 3.04 -24.63
N LEU A 183 -11.24 3.45 -23.43
CA LEU A 183 -10.40 4.15 -22.46
C LEU A 183 -9.24 3.26 -22.00
N ALA A 184 -9.49 1.98 -21.73
CA ALA A 184 -8.45 1.02 -21.37
C ALA A 184 -7.41 0.85 -22.50
N LEU A 185 -7.86 0.69 -23.75
CA LEU A 185 -6.97 0.57 -24.92
C LEU A 185 -6.12 1.82 -25.14
N ASN A 186 -6.68 3.01 -24.96
CA ASN A 186 -5.94 4.27 -25.05
C ASN A 186 -4.83 4.33 -24.00
N TYR A 187 -5.09 3.81 -22.79
CA TYR A 187 -4.10 3.79 -21.71
C TYR A 187 -2.93 2.85 -22.02
N PHE A 188 -3.17 1.68 -22.60
CA PHE A 188 -2.14 0.69 -22.91
C PHE A 188 -1.37 0.95 -24.22
N GLY A 189 -1.71 2.01 -24.96
CA GLY A 189 -0.87 2.52 -26.08
C GLY A 189 -0.68 1.57 -27.26
N GLY A 190 -1.59 0.65 -27.50
CA GLY A 190 -1.62 -0.18 -28.74
C GLY A 190 -0.65 -1.38 -28.76
N GLN A 191 -0.01 -1.75 -27.65
CA GLN A 191 0.95 -2.87 -27.59
C GLN A 191 0.74 -3.76 -26.35
N GLY A 192 1.12 -5.05 -26.52
CA GLY A 192 1.11 -6.03 -25.42
C GLY A 192 -0.08 -6.99 -25.42
N GLU A 193 0.03 -8.02 -24.60
CA GLU A 193 -1.02 -9.07 -24.52
C GLU A 193 -2.35 -8.52 -23.98
N LEU A 194 -2.27 -7.68 -22.94
CA LEU A 194 -3.45 -7.08 -22.34
C LEU A 194 -4.22 -6.19 -23.32
N HIS A 195 -3.51 -5.40 -24.14
CA HIS A 195 -4.15 -4.63 -25.22
C HIS A 195 -4.95 -5.53 -26.18
N LYS A 196 -4.36 -6.65 -26.63
CA LYS A 196 -5.04 -7.61 -27.51
C LYS A 196 -6.26 -8.25 -26.86
N VAL A 197 -6.19 -8.56 -25.55
CA VAL A 197 -7.33 -9.11 -24.80
C VAL A 197 -8.48 -8.12 -24.79
N ILE A 198 -8.22 -6.87 -24.47
CA ILE A 198 -9.24 -5.81 -24.40
C ILE A 198 -9.81 -5.51 -25.79
N GLU A 199 -8.96 -5.46 -26.83
CA GLU A 199 -9.37 -5.30 -28.23
C GLU A 199 -10.33 -6.43 -28.65
N ASN A 200 -10.06 -7.67 -28.26
CA ASN A 200 -10.93 -8.80 -28.53
C ASN A 200 -12.28 -8.68 -27.80
N LYS A 201 -12.29 -8.25 -26.53
CA LYS A 201 -13.51 -7.95 -25.77
C LYS A 201 -14.35 -6.89 -26.51
N LEU A 202 -13.75 -5.77 -26.88
CA LEU A 202 -14.40 -4.67 -27.61
C LEU A 202 -14.98 -5.15 -28.93
N ASN A 203 -14.20 -5.87 -29.75
CA ASN A 203 -14.66 -6.40 -31.03
C ASN A 203 -15.82 -7.42 -30.92
N SER A 204 -15.91 -8.13 -29.80
CA SER A 204 -16.99 -9.10 -29.55
C SER A 204 -18.36 -8.45 -29.33
N ILE A 205 -18.38 -7.21 -28.82
CA ILE A 205 -19.64 -6.48 -28.47
C ILE A 205 -20.00 -5.40 -29.49
N SER A 206 -19.07 -5.01 -30.35
CA SER A 206 -19.26 -3.97 -31.38
C SER A 206 -19.90 -4.52 -32.68
N ARG A 207 -20.16 -5.83 -32.74
CA ARG A 207 -20.84 -6.51 -33.85
C ARG A 207 -22.33 -6.66 -33.54
#